data_c1558d3ff15e43e05bef6cdb6ab91303
#
_entry.id   c1558d3ff15e43e05bef6cdb6ab91303
#
_cell.length_a   1.000
_cell.length_b   1.000
_cell.length_c   1.000
_cell.angle_alpha   90.00
_cell.angle_beta   90.00
_cell.angle_gamma   90.00
#
_symmetry.space_group_name_H-M   'P 1'
#
loop_
_entity.id
_entity.type
_entity.pdbx_description
1 polymer ?
#
loop_
_entity_poly.entity_id
_entity_poly.type
_entity_poly.pdbx_seq_one_letter_code
_entity_poly.pdbx_strand_id
1 'polypeptide(L)'
;IKELLPKILARIGADKVAEKAVKLEKLFKTSGAVVFVLCRKDADADTEREDYAAVCCAIQNLMLLAESEKVGSFWSTGEVFSHALSAKLVGYNHEKYILAGTLFLGQPGGKPVSPAFSLEGKMKVWNELQGPVLPFDA
;
A
#
# COMPACT_ATOMS: atom_id res chain seq x y z
N ILE A 1 -12.25 -14.92 2.62
CA ILE A 1 -12.29 -13.44 2.74
C ILE A 1 -13.74 -12.95 2.87
N LYS A 2 -14.71 -13.40 2.04
CA LYS A 2 -16.11 -12.95 2.09
C LYS A 2 -16.75 -13.07 3.49
N GLU A 3 -16.52 -14.16 4.21
CA GLU A 3 -17.05 -14.40 5.55
C GLU A 3 -16.36 -13.57 6.65
N LEU A 4 -15.13 -13.13 6.40
CA LEU A 4 -14.35 -12.33 7.34
C LEU A 4 -14.57 -10.82 7.18
N LEU A 5 -14.92 -10.36 5.98
CA LEU A 5 -15.11 -8.95 5.69
C LEU A 5 -16.08 -8.24 6.65
N PRO A 6 -17.27 -8.79 6.97
CA PRO A 6 -18.16 -8.14 7.93
C PRO A 6 -17.53 -7.96 9.32
N LYS A 7 -16.70 -8.91 9.76
CA LYS A 7 -16.00 -8.85 11.06
C LYS A 7 -14.87 -7.81 11.06
N ILE A 8 -14.13 -7.72 9.95
CA ILE A 8 -13.01 -6.77 9.79
C ILE A 8 -13.55 -5.34 9.63
N LEU A 9 -14.62 -5.19 8.88
CA LEU A 9 -15.18 -3.88 8.52
C LEU A 9 -16.41 -3.51 9.37
N ALA A 10 -16.52 -4.03 10.58
CA ALA A 10 -17.66 -3.79 11.47
C ALA A 10 -17.95 -2.30 11.75
N ARG A 11 -16.95 -1.41 11.51
CA ARG A 11 -17.07 0.05 11.69
C ARG A 11 -17.74 0.77 10.54
N ILE A 12 -17.98 0.09 9.42
CA ILE A 12 -18.60 0.66 8.24
C ILE A 12 -19.92 -0.03 7.94
N GLY A 13 -20.86 0.69 7.32
CA GLY A 13 -22.18 0.14 7.00
C GLY A 13 -22.14 -1.07 6.07
N ALA A 14 -23.16 -1.93 6.16
CA ALA A 14 -23.23 -3.18 5.42
C ALA A 14 -23.10 -3.00 3.88
N ASP A 15 -23.66 -1.92 3.33
CA ASP A 15 -23.56 -1.61 1.90
C ASP A 15 -22.09 -1.39 1.46
N LYS A 16 -21.30 -0.66 2.28
CA LYS A 16 -19.88 -0.43 2.01
C LYS A 16 -19.06 -1.71 2.15
N VAL A 17 -19.46 -2.62 3.05
CA VAL A 17 -18.84 -3.94 3.19
C VAL A 17 -19.06 -4.75 1.92
N ALA A 18 -20.29 -4.76 1.41
CA ALA A 18 -20.65 -5.48 0.17
C ALA A 18 -19.89 -4.92 -1.04
N GLU A 19 -19.82 -3.59 -1.19
CA GLU A 19 -19.06 -2.95 -2.26
C GLU A 19 -17.55 -3.31 -2.19
N LYS A 20 -16.95 -3.24 -1.01
CA LYS A 20 -15.54 -3.64 -0.82
C LYS A 20 -15.31 -5.12 -1.12
N ALA A 21 -16.25 -5.99 -0.75
CA ALA A 21 -16.19 -7.42 -1.04
C ALA A 21 -16.13 -7.69 -2.55
N VAL A 22 -17.00 -7.03 -3.31
CA VAL A 22 -17.03 -7.14 -4.79
C VAL A 22 -15.73 -6.64 -5.41
N LYS A 23 -15.22 -5.48 -4.97
CA LYS A 23 -13.95 -4.93 -5.46
C LYS A 23 -12.78 -5.87 -5.20
N LEU A 24 -12.68 -6.41 -3.99
CA LEU A 24 -11.61 -7.34 -3.63
C LEU A 24 -11.72 -8.66 -4.42
N GLU A 25 -12.91 -9.21 -4.55
CA GLU A 25 -13.12 -10.42 -5.34
C GLU A 25 -12.68 -10.22 -6.79
N LYS A 26 -13.04 -9.07 -7.37
CA LYS A 26 -12.59 -8.70 -8.72
C LYS A 26 -11.07 -8.65 -8.80
N LEU A 27 -10.39 -7.96 -7.87
CA LEU A 27 -8.94 -7.86 -7.85
C LEU A 27 -8.28 -9.24 -7.80
N PHE A 28 -8.73 -10.13 -6.90
CA PHE A 28 -8.18 -11.49 -6.82
C PHE A 28 -8.43 -12.32 -8.06
N LYS A 29 -9.58 -12.15 -8.73
CA LYS A 29 -9.93 -12.93 -9.93
C LYS A 29 -9.22 -12.44 -11.19
N THR A 30 -8.92 -11.14 -11.26
CA THR A 30 -8.35 -10.53 -12.48
C THR A 30 -6.85 -10.30 -12.42
N SER A 31 -6.22 -10.44 -11.25
CA SER A 31 -4.78 -10.34 -11.11
C SER A 31 -4.09 -11.63 -11.48
N GLY A 32 -2.98 -11.52 -12.18
CA GLY A 32 -2.11 -12.66 -12.51
C GLY A 32 -1.29 -13.12 -11.31
N ALA A 33 -0.93 -12.18 -10.42
CA ALA A 33 -0.25 -12.47 -9.16
C ALA A 33 -0.67 -11.51 -8.05
N VAL A 34 -0.59 -11.98 -6.81
CA VAL A 34 -0.81 -11.17 -5.61
C VAL A 34 0.37 -11.37 -4.68
N VAL A 35 1.04 -10.28 -4.32
CA VAL A 35 2.23 -10.27 -3.47
C VAL A 35 1.92 -9.55 -2.17
N PHE A 36 2.08 -10.23 -1.05
CA PHE A 36 1.99 -9.63 0.28
C PHE A 36 3.38 -9.24 0.75
N VAL A 37 3.59 -7.95 0.96
CA VAL A 37 4.89 -7.42 1.38
C VAL A 37 4.85 -7.13 2.87
N LEU A 38 5.75 -7.78 3.60
CA LEU A 38 5.81 -7.74 5.05
C LEU A 38 7.08 -7.02 5.50
N CYS A 39 6.94 -6.14 6.49
CA CYS A 39 8.03 -5.57 7.24
C CYS A 39 8.10 -6.25 8.60
N ARG A 40 9.30 -6.60 9.06
CA ARG A 40 9.50 -7.13 10.39
C ARG A 40 9.28 -6.01 11.43
N LYS A 41 8.56 -6.31 12.48
CA LYS A 41 8.48 -5.41 13.63
C LYS A 41 9.79 -5.42 14.41
N ASP A 42 10.21 -4.27 14.88
CA ASP A 42 11.34 -4.13 15.78
C ASP A 42 10.88 -3.62 17.15
N ALA A 43 11.71 -3.87 18.17
CA ALA A 43 11.46 -3.36 19.53
C ALA A 43 11.80 -1.87 19.61
N ASP A 44 12.71 -1.39 18.78
CA ASP A 44 13.04 0.02 18.62
C ASP A 44 12.13 0.65 17.56
N ALA A 45 11.33 1.63 17.97
CA ALA A 45 10.35 2.27 17.12
C ALA A 45 10.98 3.08 15.96
N ASP A 46 12.18 3.62 16.14
CA ASP A 46 12.87 4.34 15.09
C ASP A 46 13.39 3.40 14.02
N THR A 47 13.98 2.28 14.42
CA THR A 47 14.39 1.20 13.51
C THR A 47 13.18 0.63 12.76
N GLU A 48 12.06 0.34 13.45
CA GLU A 48 10.84 -0.15 12.78
C GLU A 48 10.34 0.83 11.72
N ARG A 49 10.37 2.13 12.01
CA ARG A 49 9.94 3.17 11.07
C ARG A 49 10.86 3.26 9.84
N GLU A 50 12.17 3.17 10.04
CA GLU A 50 13.16 3.20 8.96
C GLU A 50 13.04 1.97 8.07
N ASP A 51 12.92 0.79 8.66
CA ASP A 51 12.70 -0.47 7.96
C ASP A 51 11.40 -0.44 7.15
N TYR A 52 10.32 0.09 7.75
CA TYR A 52 9.04 0.23 7.04
C TYR A 52 9.16 1.18 5.85
N ALA A 53 9.87 2.30 6.00
CA ALA A 53 10.12 3.24 4.91
C ALA A 53 10.94 2.59 3.79
N ALA A 54 11.98 1.83 4.14
CA ALA A 54 12.79 1.08 3.16
C ALA A 54 11.95 0.05 2.39
N VAL A 55 11.07 -0.67 3.08
CA VAL A 55 10.13 -1.60 2.44
C VAL A 55 9.17 -0.87 1.49
N CYS A 56 8.67 0.31 1.86
CA CYS A 56 7.83 1.12 0.95
C CYS A 56 8.59 1.55 -0.31
N CYS A 57 9.86 1.92 -0.19
CA CYS A 57 10.73 2.21 -1.33
C CYS A 57 10.92 0.97 -2.23
N ALA A 58 11.11 -0.20 -1.63
CA ALA A 58 11.23 -1.46 -2.37
C ALA A 58 9.94 -1.80 -3.14
N ILE A 59 8.75 -1.57 -2.54
CA ILE A 59 7.47 -1.71 -3.22
C ILE A 59 7.40 -0.79 -4.44
N GLN A 60 7.78 0.48 -4.30
CA GLN A 60 7.78 1.43 -5.39
C GLN A 60 8.71 1.00 -6.53
N ASN A 61 9.92 0.54 -6.20
CA ASN A 61 10.88 0.04 -7.19
C ASN A 61 10.32 -1.19 -7.93
N LEU A 62 9.64 -2.10 -7.22
CA LEU A 62 8.98 -3.25 -7.83
C LEU A 62 7.87 -2.81 -8.79
N MET A 63 7.08 -1.81 -8.44
CA MET A 63 6.02 -1.28 -9.32
C MET A 63 6.60 -0.63 -10.57
N LEU A 64 7.72 0.11 -10.46
CA LEU A 64 8.42 0.69 -11.60
C LEU A 64 9.01 -0.40 -12.52
N LEU A 65 9.58 -1.44 -11.94
CA LEU A 65 10.07 -2.58 -12.70
C LEU A 65 8.92 -3.32 -13.42
N ALA A 66 7.80 -3.54 -12.73
CA ALA A 66 6.61 -4.15 -13.33
C ALA A 66 6.12 -3.34 -14.55
N GLU A 67 6.08 -2.01 -14.43
CA GLU A 67 5.70 -1.12 -15.54
C GLU A 67 6.68 -1.23 -16.71
N SER A 68 7.99 -1.32 -16.47
CA SER A 68 8.99 -1.51 -17.53
C SER A 68 8.78 -2.83 -18.30
N GLU A 69 8.27 -3.85 -17.63
CA GLU A 69 7.90 -5.16 -18.20
C GLU A 69 6.45 -5.19 -18.73
N LYS A 70 5.78 -4.04 -18.81
CA LYS A 70 4.37 -3.91 -19.23
C LYS A 70 3.39 -4.69 -18.36
N VAL A 71 3.73 -4.91 -17.11
CA VAL A 71 2.87 -5.50 -16.09
C VAL A 71 2.23 -4.38 -15.29
N GLY A 72 0.91 -4.30 -15.32
CA GLY A 72 0.16 -3.38 -14.48
C GLY A 72 0.27 -3.77 -13.01
N SER A 73 0.37 -2.78 -12.14
CA SER A 73 0.48 -2.98 -10.71
C SER A 73 -0.50 -2.09 -9.94
N PHE A 74 -0.99 -2.59 -8.81
CA PHE A 74 -1.82 -1.83 -7.88
C PHE A 74 -1.42 -2.13 -6.44
N TRP A 75 -0.97 -1.12 -5.72
CA TRP A 75 -0.61 -1.23 -4.30
C TRP A 75 -1.80 -0.89 -3.41
N SER A 76 -2.22 -1.84 -2.60
CA SER A 76 -3.29 -1.68 -1.61
C SER A 76 -2.73 -1.78 -0.20
N THR A 77 -3.06 -0.78 0.64
CA THR A 77 -2.74 -0.73 2.08
C THR A 77 -4.01 -0.85 2.93
N GLY A 78 -5.09 -1.37 2.35
CA GLY A 78 -6.41 -1.40 2.99
C GLY A 78 -6.45 -2.23 4.28
N GLU A 79 -7.21 -1.76 5.26
CA GLU A 79 -7.43 -2.39 6.57
C GLU A 79 -7.77 -3.89 6.49
N VAL A 80 -8.45 -4.30 5.42
CA VAL A 80 -8.83 -5.71 5.21
C VAL A 80 -7.64 -6.64 5.23
N PHE A 81 -6.50 -6.22 4.70
CA PHE A 81 -5.31 -7.07 4.60
C PHE A 81 -4.44 -7.01 5.85
N SER A 82 -4.40 -5.88 6.54
CA SER A 82 -3.61 -5.68 7.76
C SER A 82 -4.26 -6.25 9.02
N HIS A 83 -5.52 -6.68 8.95
CA HIS A 83 -6.24 -7.22 10.10
C HIS A 83 -5.72 -8.62 10.50
N ALA A 84 -5.68 -8.91 11.80
CA ALA A 84 -5.20 -10.18 12.35
C ALA A 84 -5.89 -11.44 11.76
N LEU A 85 -7.18 -11.35 11.42
CA LEU A 85 -7.90 -12.44 10.76
C LEU A 85 -7.41 -12.68 9.34
N SER A 86 -7.06 -11.62 8.61
CA SER A 86 -6.49 -11.73 7.27
C SER A 86 -5.07 -12.27 7.31
N ALA A 87 -4.28 -11.89 8.32
CA ALA A 87 -2.95 -12.43 8.54
C ALA A 87 -2.96 -13.97 8.67
N LYS A 88 -3.95 -14.51 9.39
CA LYS A 88 -4.13 -15.97 9.50
C LYS A 88 -4.43 -16.64 8.16
N LEU A 89 -5.24 -16.00 7.30
CA LEU A 89 -5.56 -16.51 5.97
C LEU A 89 -4.35 -16.46 5.02
N VAL A 90 -3.58 -15.40 5.10
CA VAL A 90 -2.38 -15.21 4.28
C VAL A 90 -1.22 -16.06 4.79
N GLY A 91 -1.24 -16.45 6.06
CA GLY A 91 -0.24 -17.32 6.67
C GLY A 91 0.95 -16.58 7.29
N TYR A 92 0.78 -15.32 7.73
CA TYR A 92 1.84 -14.61 8.44
C TYR A 92 1.47 -14.28 9.90
N ASN A 93 2.49 -14.12 10.73
CA ASN A 93 2.32 -13.73 12.13
C ASN A 93 2.25 -12.20 12.25
N HIS A 94 1.05 -11.65 12.49
CA HIS A 94 0.82 -10.20 12.62
C HIS A 94 1.42 -9.57 13.89
N GLU A 95 1.85 -10.38 14.86
CA GLU A 95 2.58 -9.86 16.02
C GLU A 95 4.04 -9.56 15.70
N LYS A 96 4.61 -10.29 14.72
CA LYS A 96 6.01 -10.15 14.30
C LYS A 96 6.20 -9.31 13.05
N TYR A 97 5.15 -9.14 12.25
CA TYR A 97 5.22 -8.46 10.96
C TYR A 97 4.10 -7.44 10.80
N ILE A 98 4.45 -6.34 10.12
CA ILE A 98 3.52 -5.35 9.59
C ILE A 98 3.30 -5.67 8.12
N LEU A 99 2.07 -5.70 7.65
CA LEU A 99 1.79 -5.74 6.23
C LEU A 99 1.97 -4.33 5.65
N ALA A 100 3.07 -4.11 4.95
CA ALA A 100 3.36 -2.83 4.28
C ALA A 100 2.47 -2.61 3.05
N GLY A 101 2.02 -3.71 2.43
CA GLY A 101 1.08 -3.64 1.34
C GLY A 101 0.79 -4.97 0.67
N THR A 102 -0.29 -4.96 -0.10
CA THR A 102 -0.66 -6.05 -1.00
C THR A 102 -0.56 -5.52 -2.42
N LEU A 103 0.30 -6.11 -3.23
CA LEU A 103 0.45 -5.77 -4.63
C LEU A 103 -0.34 -6.73 -5.48
N PHE A 104 -1.19 -6.18 -6.33
CA PHE A 104 -1.89 -6.90 -7.37
C PHE A 104 -1.19 -6.63 -8.70
N LEU A 105 -0.73 -7.68 -9.35
CA LEU A 105 0.02 -7.61 -10.60
C LEU A 105 -0.77 -8.30 -11.72
N GLY A 106 -0.75 -7.75 -12.92
CA GLY A 106 -1.47 -8.34 -14.03
C GLY A 106 -1.37 -7.54 -15.32
N GLN A 107 -2.04 -8.01 -16.36
CA GLN A 107 -2.10 -7.26 -17.60
C GLN A 107 -2.93 -6.00 -17.44
N PRO A 108 -2.45 -4.82 -17.91
CA PRO A 108 -3.21 -3.58 -17.87
C PRO A 108 -4.51 -3.71 -18.66
N GLY A 109 -5.65 -3.41 -18.05
CA GLY A 109 -6.97 -3.46 -18.70
C GLY A 109 -7.29 -2.25 -19.58
N GLY A 110 -6.39 -1.28 -19.73
CA GLY A 110 -6.60 -0.05 -20.49
C GLY A 110 -5.46 0.96 -20.28
N LYS A 111 -5.61 2.14 -20.87
CA LYS A 111 -4.64 3.23 -20.63
C LYS A 111 -4.75 3.73 -19.18
N PRO A 112 -3.62 3.90 -18.49
CA PRO A 112 -3.64 4.49 -17.16
C PRO A 112 -4.22 5.90 -17.21
N VAL A 113 -5.15 6.19 -16.30
CA VAL A 113 -5.65 7.54 -16.09
C VAL A 113 -4.71 8.20 -15.09
N SER A 114 -3.87 9.10 -15.56
CA SER A 114 -3.05 9.93 -14.67
C SER A 114 -3.95 10.98 -14.02
N PRO A 115 -4.06 11.03 -12.69
CA PRO A 115 -4.73 12.15 -12.04
C PRO A 115 -3.97 13.43 -12.36
N ALA A 116 -4.68 14.50 -12.69
CA ALA A 116 -4.07 15.81 -12.85
C ALA A 116 -3.44 16.24 -11.52
N PHE A 117 -2.11 16.26 -11.46
CA PHE A 117 -1.36 16.64 -10.29
C PHE A 117 -0.54 17.91 -10.61
N SER A 118 -0.82 19.00 -9.90
CA SER A 118 -0.02 20.21 -9.98
C SER A 118 0.95 20.26 -8.80
N LEU A 119 2.22 20.54 -9.09
CA LEU A 119 3.24 20.82 -8.08
C LEU A 119 3.23 22.29 -7.64
N GLU A 120 2.43 23.13 -8.30
CA GLU A 120 2.34 24.55 -8.00
C GLU A 120 1.90 24.77 -6.55
N GLY A 121 2.67 25.55 -5.80
CA GLY A 121 2.44 25.81 -4.38
C GLY A 121 2.69 24.64 -3.43
N LYS A 122 3.10 23.45 -3.95
CA LYS A 122 3.37 22.24 -3.14
C LYS A 122 4.86 21.90 -3.05
N MET A 123 5.69 22.60 -3.77
CA MET A 123 7.14 22.36 -3.79
C MET A 123 7.89 23.68 -3.73
N LYS A 124 8.86 23.78 -2.82
CA LYS A 124 9.86 24.85 -2.82
C LYS A 124 11.16 24.29 -3.36
N VAL A 125 11.70 24.91 -4.39
CA VAL A 125 13.03 24.59 -4.93
C VAL A 125 14.03 25.59 -4.36
N TRP A 126 15.06 25.10 -3.71
CA TRP A 126 16.16 25.91 -3.17
C TRP A 126 17.29 25.90 -4.19
N ASN A 127 17.45 27.01 -4.90
CA ASN A 127 18.49 27.14 -5.92
C ASN A 127 19.86 27.52 -5.36
N GLU A 128 19.90 28.06 -4.13
CA GLU A 128 21.13 28.44 -3.43
C GLU A 128 21.02 28.13 -1.95
N LEU A 129 22.04 27.50 -1.38
CA LEU A 129 22.20 27.32 0.06
C LEU A 129 22.68 28.65 0.67
N GLN A 130 21.79 29.59 0.85
CA GLN A 130 22.07 30.84 1.55
C GLN A 130 21.51 30.80 2.97
N GLY A 131 22.39 30.62 3.92
CA GLY A 131 22.08 30.77 5.34
C GLY A 131 21.68 29.48 6.08
N PRO A 132 21.50 29.59 7.41
CA PRO A 132 21.10 28.45 8.22
C PRO A 132 19.75 27.94 7.78
N VAL A 133 19.60 26.61 7.72
CA VAL A 133 18.32 25.95 7.48
C VAL A 133 17.36 26.42 8.56
N LEU A 134 16.40 27.25 8.18
CA LEU A 134 15.35 27.65 9.10
C LEU A 134 14.51 26.41 9.42
N PRO A 135 14.11 26.22 10.69
CA PRO A 135 13.22 25.14 11.04
C PRO A 135 11.95 25.23 10.20
N PHE A 136 11.44 24.09 9.76
CA PHE A 136 10.10 24.03 9.19
C PHE A 136 9.14 24.45 10.30
N ASP A 137 8.49 25.60 10.14
CA ASP A 137 7.42 26.00 11.04
C ASP A 137 6.31 24.94 10.93
N ALA A 138 5.97 24.39 12.09
CA ALA A 138 4.92 23.38 12.24
C ALA A 138 3.54 23.95 11.94
#